data_e51a5d72b7efd122e41f88f02286c854
#
_entry.id   e51a5d72b7efd122e41f88f02286c854
#
_cell.length_a   1.000
_cell.length_b   1.000
_cell.length_c   1.000
_cell.angle_alpha   90.00
_cell.angle_beta   90.00
_cell.angle_gamma   90.00
#
_symmetry.space_group_name_H-M   'P 1'
#
loop_
_entity.id
_entity.type
_entity.pdbx_description
1 polymer ?
#
loop_
_entity_poly.entity_id
_entity_poly.type
_entity_poly.pdbx_seq_one_letter_code
_entity_poly.pdbx_strand_id
1 'polypeptide(L)'
;VLDFQDLCFGPYGLDLASILMDIDHPIERREFREYLDFYKHLTQKEGKEESYSLAEIEKDVDYSGFQRQFRILGTLSRLHIRDKKSFRLPDLSQTLRYLIKGSLKYSELEELGAFLDEKMLPRLNEFLGMIE
;
A
#
# COMPACT_ATOMS: atom_id res chain seq x y z
N VAL A 1 -11.47 19.89 9.51
CA VAL A 1 -11.50 18.43 9.29
C VAL A 1 -12.68 18.14 8.38
N LEU A 2 -12.42 17.48 7.26
CA LEU A 2 -13.44 17.07 6.30
C LEU A 2 -13.57 15.54 6.38
N ASP A 3 -14.80 15.01 6.15
CA ASP A 3 -15.06 13.58 5.99
C ASP A 3 -14.63 12.74 7.21
N PHE A 4 -15.16 13.10 8.39
CA PHE A 4 -14.80 12.45 9.67
C PHE A 4 -15.82 11.40 10.15
N GLN A 5 -16.86 11.11 9.36
CA GLN A 5 -17.93 10.18 9.74
C GLN A 5 -17.46 8.74 9.95
N ASP A 6 -16.34 8.35 9.32
CA ASP A 6 -15.73 7.04 9.47
C ASP A 6 -14.52 7.04 10.43
N LEU A 7 -14.34 8.10 11.21
CA LEU A 7 -13.24 8.21 12.16
C LEU A 7 -13.38 7.11 13.24
N CYS A 8 -12.36 6.28 13.37
CA CYS A 8 -12.31 5.22 14.35
C CYS A 8 -10.87 5.03 14.89
N PHE A 9 -10.75 4.35 16.03
CA PHE A 9 -9.44 3.90 16.50
C PHE A 9 -8.92 2.78 15.61
N GLY A 10 -7.71 2.95 15.11
CA GLY A 10 -7.07 1.98 14.23
C GLY A 10 -5.56 2.13 14.19
N PRO A 11 -4.85 1.26 13.44
CA PRO A 11 -3.41 1.38 13.27
C PRO A 11 -3.05 2.72 12.59
N TYR A 12 -2.16 3.49 13.20
CA TYR A 12 -1.65 4.74 12.62
C TYR A 12 -1.01 4.55 11.23
N GLY A 13 -0.48 3.36 10.99
CA GLY A 13 0.11 2.99 9.70
C GLY A 13 -0.86 3.08 8.53
N LEU A 14 -2.18 2.95 8.73
CA LEU A 14 -3.19 3.10 7.67
C LEU A 14 -3.25 4.52 7.11
N ASP A 15 -3.20 5.53 7.98
CA ASP A 15 -3.23 6.93 7.58
C ASP A 15 -1.93 7.30 6.84
N LEU A 16 -0.79 6.91 7.40
CA LEU A 16 0.52 7.11 6.76
C LEU A 16 0.62 6.39 5.41
N ALA A 17 0.18 5.13 5.34
CA ALA A 17 0.18 4.39 4.08
C ALA A 17 -0.76 5.03 3.04
N SER A 18 -1.88 5.63 3.47
CA SER A 18 -2.81 6.30 2.57
C SER A 18 -2.20 7.52 1.89
N ILE A 19 -1.30 8.22 2.58
CA ILE A 19 -0.60 9.41 2.07
C ILE A 19 0.66 9.00 1.31
N LEU A 20 1.49 8.13 1.90
CA LEU A 20 2.84 7.84 1.41
C LEU A 20 2.91 6.75 0.35
N MET A 21 1.84 5.96 0.17
CA MET A 21 1.77 4.86 -0.79
C MET A 21 0.64 5.07 -1.81
N ASP A 22 0.44 6.33 -2.21
CA ASP A 22 -0.51 6.68 -3.26
C ASP A 22 0.03 6.22 -4.61
N ILE A 23 -0.85 5.57 -5.41
CA ILE A 23 -0.47 5.06 -6.75
C ILE A 23 -0.38 6.17 -7.79
N ASP A 24 -1.12 7.25 -7.61
CA ASP A 24 -1.13 8.38 -8.54
C ASP A 24 0.08 9.32 -8.29
N HIS A 25 0.67 9.25 -7.07
CA HIS A 25 1.82 10.08 -6.66
C HIS A 25 2.89 9.22 -5.97
N PRO A 26 3.57 8.34 -6.70
CA PRO A 26 4.59 7.47 -6.12
C PRO A 26 5.78 8.29 -5.62
N ILE A 27 6.19 8.05 -4.39
CA ILE A 27 7.40 8.65 -3.80
C ILE A 27 8.55 7.65 -3.74
N GLU A 28 9.76 8.15 -3.82
CA GLU A 28 10.96 7.34 -3.71
C GLU A 28 11.12 6.79 -2.28
N ARG A 29 11.72 5.59 -2.14
CA ARG A 29 11.89 4.94 -0.83
C ARG A 29 12.71 5.78 0.16
N ARG A 30 13.66 6.58 -0.32
CA ARG A 30 14.42 7.49 0.50
C ARG A 30 13.52 8.56 1.11
N GLU A 31 12.73 9.22 0.28
CA GLU A 31 11.79 10.26 0.69
C GLU A 31 10.72 9.70 1.64
N PHE A 32 10.20 8.51 1.34
CA PHE A 32 9.29 7.77 2.23
C PHE A 32 9.86 7.63 3.65
N ARG A 33 11.15 7.25 3.79
CA ARG A 33 11.80 7.13 5.09
C ARG A 33 12.02 8.48 5.78
N GLU A 34 12.30 9.54 5.03
CA GLU A 34 12.42 10.90 5.58
C GLU A 34 11.09 11.36 6.19
N TYR A 35 9.93 11.07 5.56
CA TYR A 35 8.61 11.35 6.14
C TYR A 35 8.31 10.50 7.38
N LEU A 36 8.69 9.24 7.40
CA LEU A 36 8.52 8.41 8.60
C LEU A 36 9.38 8.87 9.77
N ASP A 37 10.60 9.30 9.50
CA ASP A 37 11.48 9.86 10.52
C ASP A 37 10.92 11.19 11.08
N PHE A 38 10.39 12.04 10.21
CA PHE A 38 9.68 13.26 10.62
C PHE A 38 8.47 12.93 11.50
N TYR A 39 7.64 11.96 11.11
CA TYR A 39 6.50 11.50 11.91
C TYR A 39 6.94 11.03 13.29
N LYS A 40 8.00 10.19 13.35
CA LYS A 40 8.60 9.72 14.61
C LYS A 40 8.99 10.88 15.52
N HIS A 41 9.69 11.89 14.99
CA HIS A 41 10.08 13.05 15.77
C HIS A 41 8.91 13.86 16.31
N LEU A 42 7.83 13.98 15.53
CA LEU A 42 6.61 14.68 15.99
C LEU A 42 5.95 13.93 17.16
N THR A 43 5.78 12.60 17.03
CA THR A 43 5.12 11.81 18.07
C THR A 43 5.92 11.74 19.36
N GLN A 44 7.24 11.74 19.29
CA GLN A 44 8.12 11.81 20.47
C GLN A 44 7.97 13.13 21.24
N LYS A 45 7.82 14.26 20.53
CA LYS A 45 7.62 15.58 21.17
C LYS A 45 6.28 15.69 21.91
N GLU A 46 5.28 14.93 21.51
CA GLU A 46 3.96 14.92 22.15
C GLU A 46 3.89 14.04 23.42
N GLY A 47 5.01 13.49 23.88
CA GLY A 47 5.09 12.71 25.12
C GLY A 47 4.44 11.34 25.05
N LYS A 48 4.27 10.78 23.87
CA LYS A 48 3.87 9.38 23.70
C LYS A 48 5.05 8.50 24.07
N GLU A 49 4.96 7.82 25.21
CA GLU A 49 6.06 7.08 25.86
C GLU A 49 6.61 5.88 25.06
N GLU A 50 5.89 5.39 24.07
CA GLU A 50 6.36 4.28 23.23
C GLU A 50 7.25 4.81 22.11
N SER A 51 8.56 4.73 22.33
CA SER A 51 9.58 5.07 21.33
C SER A 51 9.77 3.92 20.33
N TYR A 52 8.91 3.85 19.32
CA TYR A 52 9.14 2.93 18.20
C TYR A 52 10.41 3.31 17.43
N SER A 53 11.19 2.31 17.04
CA SER A 53 12.29 2.50 16.10
C SER A 53 11.75 2.88 14.73
N LEU A 54 12.55 3.55 13.91
CA LEU A 54 12.15 3.87 12.52
C LEU A 54 11.82 2.60 11.72
N ALA A 55 12.52 1.49 11.99
CA ALA A 55 12.29 0.22 11.32
C ALA A 55 10.93 -0.41 11.70
N GLU A 56 10.49 -0.28 12.95
CA GLU A 56 9.16 -0.73 13.37
C GLU A 56 8.06 0.11 12.73
N ILE A 57 8.20 1.44 12.74
CA ILE A 57 7.25 2.34 12.07
C ILE A 57 7.18 2.01 10.57
N GLU A 58 8.33 1.82 9.92
CA GLU A 58 8.40 1.46 8.50
C GLU A 58 7.67 0.13 8.23
N LYS A 59 7.87 -0.88 9.08
CA LYS A 59 7.18 -2.17 8.97
C LYS A 59 5.66 -2.03 9.14
N ASP A 60 5.20 -1.29 10.14
CA ASP A 60 3.77 -1.08 10.40
C ASP A 60 3.08 -0.35 9.24
N VAL A 61 3.75 0.65 8.66
CA VAL A 61 3.23 1.37 7.49
C VAL A 61 3.23 0.47 6.25
N ASP A 62 4.27 -0.31 6.02
CA ASP A 62 4.32 -1.27 4.90
C ASP A 62 3.18 -2.30 5.02
N TYR A 63 2.93 -2.89 6.20
CA TYR A 63 1.85 -3.87 6.40
C TYR A 63 0.45 -3.24 6.25
N SER A 64 0.28 -2.04 6.75
CA SER A 64 -0.96 -1.27 6.53
C SER A 64 -1.16 -0.96 5.05
N GLY A 65 -0.06 -0.64 4.35
CA GLY A 65 -0.03 -0.44 2.92
C GLY A 65 -0.42 -1.70 2.14
N PHE A 66 0.05 -2.89 2.54
CA PHE A 66 -0.35 -4.15 1.89
C PHE A 66 -1.86 -4.37 1.98
N GLN A 67 -2.44 -4.21 3.16
CA GLN A 67 -3.88 -4.31 3.35
C GLN A 67 -4.64 -3.33 2.45
N ARG A 68 -4.17 -2.08 2.37
CA ARG A 68 -4.75 -1.05 1.50
C ARG A 68 -4.64 -1.42 0.02
N GLN A 69 -3.48 -1.88 -0.44
CA GLN A 69 -3.26 -2.25 -1.85
C GLN A 69 -4.10 -3.49 -2.25
N PHE A 70 -4.23 -4.49 -1.38
CA PHE A 70 -5.14 -5.62 -1.64
C PHE A 70 -6.59 -5.16 -1.77
N ARG A 71 -7.03 -4.22 -0.93
CA ARG A 71 -8.37 -3.62 -1.03
C ARG A 71 -8.55 -2.88 -2.36
N ILE A 72 -7.53 -2.14 -2.82
CA ILE A 72 -7.56 -1.45 -4.12
C ILE A 72 -7.70 -2.47 -5.26
N LEU A 73 -6.87 -3.53 -5.29
CA LEU A 73 -6.98 -4.60 -6.30
C LEU A 73 -8.39 -5.17 -6.35
N GLY A 74 -8.96 -5.52 -5.19
CA GLY A 74 -10.33 -6.05 -5.11
C GLY A 74 -11.39 -5.05 -5.59
N THR A 75 -11.25 -3.78 -5.23
CA THR A 75 -12.20 -2.71 -5.60
C THR A 75 -12.17 -2.45 -7.11
N LEU A 76 -10.99 -2.29 -7.70
CA LEU A 76 -10.85 -2.02 -9.13
C LEU A 76 -11.29 -3.22 -9.98
N SER A 77 -10.97 -4.45 -9.55
CA SER A 77 -11.46 -5.67 -10.20
C SER A 77 -12.99 -5.75 -10.15
N ARG A 78 -13.60 -5.43 -9.01
CA ARG A 78 -15.05 -5.39 -8.85
C ARG A 78 -15.71 -4.33 -9.74
N LEU A 79 -15.13 -3.13 -9.85
CA LEU A 79 -15.61 -2.08 -10.74
C LEU A 79 -15.68 -2.55 -12.19
N HIS A 80 -14.67 -3.29 -12.64
CA HIS A 80 -14.68 -3.87 -13.99
C HIS A 80 -15.73 -4.98 -14.14
N ILE A 81 -15.69 -5.99 -13.25
CA ILE A 81 -16.52 -7.21 -13.41
C ILE A 81 -18.00 -6.91 -13.21
N ARG A 82 -18.34 -6.19 -12.14
CA ARG A 82 -19.72 -5.92 -11.73
C ARG A 82 -20.30 -4.68 -12.42
N ASP A 83 -19.54 -3.57 -12.37
CA ASP A 83 -20.07 -2.26 -12.74
C ASP A 83 -19.69 -1.88 -14.18
N LYS A 84 -18.93 -2.75 -14.89
CA LYS A 84 -18.45 -2.56 -16.27
C LYS A 84 -17.66 -1.27 -16.47
N LYS A 85 -16.98 -0.80 -15.43
CA LYS A 85 -16.13 0.41 -15.42
C LYS A 85 -14.66 0.01 -15.47
N SER A 86 -14.03 0.13 -16.64
CA SER A 86 -12.69 -0.39 -16.92
C SER A 86 -11.59 0.67 -16.88
N PHE A 87 -11.92 1.95 -16.70
CA PHE A 87 -11.00 3.07 -16.85
C PHE A 87 -9.80 3.07 -15.86
N ARG A 88 -9.92 2.34 -14.73
CA ARG A 88 -8.86 2.19 -13.72
C ARG A 88 -8.17 0.82 -13.77
N LEU A 89 -8.44 -0.02 -14.76
CA LEU A 89 -7.77 -1.33 -14.87
C LEU A 89 -6.24 -1.25 -15.02
N PRO A 90 -5.66 -0.27 -15.74
CA PRO A 90 -4.21 -0.13 -15.82
C PRO A 90 -3.53 0.03 -14.46
N ASP A 91 -4.21 0.60 -13.47
CA ASP A 91 -3.67 0.81 -12.11
C ASP A 91 -3.43 -0.51 -11.36
N LEU A 92 -4.08 -1.61 -11.77
CA LEU A 92 -3.88 -2.92 -11.16
C LEU A 92 -2.44 -3.41 -11.27
N SER A 93 -1.78 -3.18 -12.41
CA SER A 93 -0.38 -3.58 -12.58
C SER A 93 0.55 -2.84 -11.63
N GLN A 94 0.37 -1.54 -11.46
CA GLN A 94 1.15 -0.75 -10.52
C GLN A 94 0.90 -1.18 -9.08
N THR A 95 -0.37 -1.33 -8.70
CA THR A 95 -0.78 -1.79 -7.36
C THR A 95 -0.15 -3.14 -7.02
N LEU A 96 -0.18 -4.08 -7.98
CA LEU A 96 0.40 -5.41 -7.80
C LEU A 96 1.94 -5.36 -7.66
N ARG A 97 2.62 -4.50 -8.45
CA ARG A 97 4.07 -4.29 -8.32
C ARG A 97 4.46 -3.71 -6.96
N TYR A 98 3.65 -2.82 -6.38
CA TYR A 98 3.85 -2.35 -5.00
C TYR A 98 3.80 -3.49 -3.99
N LEU A 99 2.79 -4.37 -4.10
CA LEU A 99 2.65 -5.53 -3.23
C LEU A 99 3.85 -6.47 -3.35
N ILE A 100 4.28 -6.79 -4.59
CA ILE A 100 5.44 -7.65 -4.85
C ILE A 100 6.69 -7.07 -4.20
N LYS A 101 7.03 -5.83 -4.55
CA LYS A 101 8.24 -5.15 -4.05
C LYS A 101 8.26 -5.07 -2.53
N GLY A 102 7.11 -4.79 -1.91
CA GLY A 102 6.99 -4.70 -0.47
C GLY A 102 7.04 -6.06 0.21
N SER A 103 6.35 -7.07 -0.33
CA SER A 103 6.32 -8.42 0.26
C SER A 103 7.69 -9.08 0.26
N LEU A 104 8.46 -8.95 -0.82
CA LEU A 104 9.82 -9.52 -0.91
C LEU A 104 10.84 -8.89 0.06
N LYS A 105 10.46 -7.80 0.73
CA LYS A 105 11.30 -7.16 1.76
C LYS A 105 11.25 -7.91 3.10
N TYR A 106 10.20 -8.69 3.35
CA TYR A 106 9.94 -9.35 4.62
C TYR A 106 9.93 -10.86 4.42
N SER A 107 10.78 -11.59 5.17
CA SER A 107 10.92 -13.06 5.06
C SER A 107 9.59 -13.79 5.24
N GLU A 108 8.73 -13.31 6.14
CA GLU A 108 7.41 -13.87 6.40
C GLU A 108 6.40 -13.67 5.25
N LEU A 109 6.70 -12.81 4.28
CA LEU A 109 5.87 -12.52 3.10
C LEU A 109 6.54 -12.92 1.78
N GLU A 110 7.73 -13.52 1.83
CA GLU A 110 8.52 -13.86 0.64
C GLU A 110 7.75 -14.80 -0.30
N GLU A 111 7.12 -15.85 0.24
CA GLU A 111 6.31 -16.78 -0.56
C GLU A 111 5.12 -16.08 -1.23
N LEU A 112 4.48 -15.15 -0.53
CA LEU A 112 3.41 -14.33 -1.10
C LEU A 112 3.95 -13.44 -2.22
N GLY A 113 5.08 -12.78 -1.99
CA GLY A 113 5.74 -11.93 -3.00
C GLY A 113 6.09 -12.71 -4.26
N ALA A 114 6.68 -13.90 -4.11
CA ALA A 114 7.00 -14.79 -5.21
C ALA A 114 5.75 -15.26 -5.97
N PHE A 115 4.69 -15.64 -5.27
CA PHE A 115 3.42 -16.02 -5.90
C PHE A 115 2.81 -14.86 -6.71
N LEU A 116 2.82 -13.66 -6.18
CA LEU A 116 2.29 -12.47 -6.86
C LEU A 116 3.10 -12.14 -8.12
N ASP A 117 4.43 -12.24 -8.05
CA ASP A 117 5.32 -11.95 -9.18
C ASP A 117 5.26 -13.01 -10.27
N GLU A 118 5.39 -14.29 -9.89
CA GLU A 118 5.50 -15.40 -10.86
C GLU A 118 4.16 -15.84 -11.44
N LYS A 119 3.05 -15.69 -10.69
CA LYS A 119 1.75 -16.23 -11.09
C LYS A 119 0.71 -15.16 -11.38
N MET A 120 0.65 -14.13 -10.56
CA MET A 120 -0.41 -13.11 -10.69
C MET A 120 -0.07 -12.03 -11.71
N LEU A 121 1.14 -11.48 -11.65
CA LEU A 121 1.53 -10.37 -12.53
C LEU A 121 1.52 -10.75 -14.02
N PRO A 122 2.05 -11.91 -14.45
CA PRO A 122 1.98 -12.31 -15.86
C PRO A 122 0.54 -12.46 -16.36
N ARG A 123 -0.34 -13.09 -15.56
CA ARG A 123 -1.76 -13.26 -15.89
C ARG A 123 -2.51 -11.93 -16.00
N LEU A 124 -2.20 -11.01 -15.09
CA LEU A 124 -2.78 -9.66 -15.14
C LEU A 124 -2.35 -8.93 -16.40
N ASN A 125 -1.07 -8.97 -16.76
CA ASN A 125 -0.55 -8.32 -17.97
C ASN A 125 -1.14 -8.92 -19.25
N GLU A 126 -1.27 -10.26 -19.30
CA GLU A 126 -1.96 -10.94 -20.42
C GLU A 126 -3.41 -10.48 -20.54
N PHE A 127 -4.14 -10.44 -19.43
CA PHE A 127 -5.52 -9.97 -19.39
C PHE A 127 -5.64 -8.50 -19.86
N LEU A 128 -4.78 -7.61 -19.40
CA LEU A 128 -4.78 -6.21 -19.79
C LEU A 128 -4.49 -6.04 -21.29
N GLY A 129 -3.54 -6.80 -21.84
CA GLY A 129 -3.23 -6.78 -23.27
C GLY A 129 -4.35 -7.34 -24.18
N MET A 130 -5.34 -8.05 -23.62
CA MET A 130 -6.50 -8.53 -24.37
C MET A 130 -7.64 -7.51 -24.47
N ILE A 131 -7.64 -6.47 -23.65
CA ILE A 131 -8.70 -5.46 -23.56
C ILE A 131 -8.31 -4.10 -24.11
N GLU A 132 -7.04 -3.91 -24.50
CA GLU A 132 -6.56 -2.77 -25.30
C GLU A 132 -6.92 -2.98 -26.78
#